data_595311fae1b18507b3c23c78fa3d96dd
#
_entry.id   595311fae1b18507b3c23c78fa3d96dd
#
_cell.length_a   1.000
_cell.length_b   1.000
_cell.length_c   1.000
_cell.angle_alpha   90.00
_cell.angle_beta   90.00
_cell.angle_gamma   90.00
#
_symmetry.space_group_name_H-M   'P 1'
#
loop_
_entity.id
_entity.type
_entity.pdbx_description
1 polymer ?
#
loop_
_entity_poly.entity_id
_entity_poly.type
_entity_poly.pdbx_seq_one_letter_code
_entity_poly.pdbx_strand_id
1 'polypeptide(L)'
;MIQYDSLSDEKLVYLTRSGDDEAFKTLYERYLPKIKTMSYSFQGLSFEAEDLVQEATIGFFTAINAYDGSVASFSTFCYLCMRRMLIALLKKASRKKEIPNKNIVPLEDFQPMTDDDPERILIASEDFKALKSKIFDKLSGFERDVLFKYLNGYDYATIAAQLGVTKKSVDNALQRVKKKLL
;
A
#
# COMPACT_ATOMS: atom_id res chain seq x y z
N MET A 1 -17.16 24.32 -15.56
CA MET A 1 -15.82 23.70 -15.70
C MET A 1 -15.48 23.10 -14.34
N ILE A 2 -15.20 21.80 -14.27
CA ILE A 2 -14.87 21.13 -13.00
C ILE A 2 -13.45 21.58 -12.61
N GLN A 3 -13.28 22.03 -11.37
CA GLN A 3 -11.97 22.40 -10.83
C GLN A 3 -11.38 21.17 -10.11
N TYR A 4 -10.64 20.34 -10.84
CA TYR A 4 -10.12 19.05 -10.35
C TYR A 4 -9.18 19.20 -9.16
N ASP A 5 -8.38 20.27 -9.11
CA ASP A 5 -7.43 20.52 -8.02
C ASP A 5 -8.09 20.66 -6.64
N SER A 6 -9.36 21.09 -6.59
CA SER A 6 -10.11 21.22 -5.33
C SER A 6 -10.82 19.92 -4.89
N LEU A 7 -10.82 18.88 -5.73
CA LEU A 7 -11.48 17.63 -5.40
C LEU A 7 -10.62 16.78 -4.44
N SER A 8 -11.31 16.03 -3.57
CA SER A 8 -10.63 15.03 -2.73
C SER A 8 -10.07 13.88 -3.56
N ASP A 9 -9.07 13.17 -3.01
CA ASP A 9 -8.46 12.01 -3.67
C ASP A 9 -9.50 10.94 -4.00
N GLU A 10 -10.46 10.68 -3.10
CA GLU A 10 -11.53 9.70 -3.27
C GLU A 10 -12.43 10.05 -4.45
N LYS A 11 -12.72 11.35 -4.60
CA LYS A 11 -13.53 11.82 -5.73
C LYS A 11 -12.79 11.70 -7.04
N LEU A 12 -11.50 12.03 -7.05
CA LEU A 12 -10.62 11.86 -8.21
C LEU A 12 -10.51 10.38 -8.61
N VAL A 13 -10.35 9.47 -7.64
CA VAL A 13 -10.34 8.02 -7.89
C VAL A 13 -11.64 7.55 -8.54
N TYR A 14 -12.78 8.01 -8.04
CA TYR A 14 -14.08 7.67 -8.63
C TYR A 14 -14.20 8.12 -10.08
N LEU A 15 -13.84 9.38 -10.37
CA LEU A 15 -13.88 9.96 -11.73
C LEU A 15 -12.89 9.25 -12.66
N THR A 16 -11.67 8.98 -12.19
CA THR A 16 -10.65 8.21 -12.94
C THR A 16 -11.17 6.84 -13.37
N ARG A 17 -11.83 6.13 -12.47
CA ARG A 17 -12.45 4.82 -12.81
C ARG A 17 -13.59 4.93 -13.81
N SER A 18 -14.23 6.08 -13.89
CA SER A 18 -15.28 6.37 -14.86
C SER A 18 -14.73 6.80 -16.22
N GLY A 19 -13.39 6.82 -16.38
CA GLY A 19 -12.73 7.17 -17.64
C GLY A 19 -12.44 8.65 -17.80
N ASP A 20 -12.39 9.43 -16.72
CA ASP A 20 -12.06 10.85 -16.75
C ASP A 20 -10.52 11.04 -16.70
N ASP A 21 -9.93 11.37 -17.86
CA ASP A 21 -8.48 11.51 -18.01
C ASP A 21 -7.91 12.72 -17.24
N GLU A 22 -8.66 13.80 -17.10
CA GLU A 22 -8.21 14.99 -16.34
C GLU A 22 -8.21 14.71 -14.83
N ALA A 23 -9.18 13.95 -14.34
CA ALA A 23 -9.18 13.49 -12.95
C ALA A 23 -7.98 12.57 -12.68
N PHE A 24 -7.67 11.65 -13.61
CA PHE A 24 -6.49 10.79 -13.51
C PHE A 24 -5.20 11.62 -13.51
N LYS A 25 -5.04 12.55 -14.44
CA LYS A 25 -3.87 13.42 -14.53
C LYS A 25 -3.65 14.19 -13.24
N THR A 26 -4.70 14.84 -12.72
CA THR A 26 -4.64 15.59 -11.46
C THR A 26 -4.23 14.70 -10.28
N LEU A 27 -4.83 13.51 -10.18
CA LEU A 27 -4.50 12.56 -9.13
C LEU A 27 -3.05 12.06 -9.25
N TYR A 28 -2.60 11.74 -10.46
CA TYR A 28 -1.23 11.29 -10.70
C TYR A 28 -0.20 12.37 -10.36
N GLU A 29 -0.42 13.61 -10.80
CA GLU A 29 0.46 14.74 -10.49
C GLU A 29 0.57 14.98 -8.98
N ARG A 30 -0.54 14.86 -8.23
CA ARG A 30 -0.58 14.95 -6.76
C ARG A 30 0.22 13.84 -6.07
N TYR A 31 0.24 12.63 -6.65
CA TYR A 31 0.92 11.47 -6.06
C TYR A 31 2.34 11.26 -6.57
N LEU A 32 2.73 11.88 -7.67
CA LEU A 32 4.08 11.71 -8.24
C LEU A 32 5.22 12.04 -7.26
N PRO A 33 5.17 13.11 -6.45
CA PRO A 33 6.17 13.36 -5.42
C PRO A 33 6.23 12.23 -4.39
N LYS A 34 5.08 11.72 -3.94
CA LYS A 34 4.98 10.62 -2.95
C LYS A 34 5.53 9.32 -3.51
N ILE A 35 5.22 9.00 -4.78
CA ILE A 35 5.79 7.86 -5.51
C ILE A 35 7.31 7.94 -5.52
N LYS A 36 7.88 9.08 -5.91
CA LYS A 36 9.33 9.31 -5.95
C LYS A 36 9.97 9.19 -4.57
N THR A 37 9.43 9.87 -3.56
CA THR A 37 9.96 9.84 -2.19
C THR A 37 9.97 8.42 -1.63
N MET A 38 8.87 7.66 -1.82
CA MET A 38 8.83 6.27 -1.39
C MET A 38 9.84 5.41 -2.14
N SER A 39 9.96 5.56 -3.45
CA SER A 39 10.92 4.79 -4.25
C SER A 39 12.36 5.07 -3.79
N TYR A 40 12.70 6.32 -3.52
CA TYR A 40 14.02 6.69 -3.04
C TYR A 40 14.34 6.15 -1.64
N SER A 41 13.36 5.93 -0.79
CA SER A 41 13.58 5.28 0.52
C SER A 41 14.01 3.81 0.40
N PHE A 42 13.85 3.20 -0.78
CA PHE A 42 14.29 1.85 -1.10
C PHE A 42 15.59 1.79 -1.94
N GLN A 43 16.22 2.94 -2.21
CA GLN A 43 17.49 2.98 -2.94
C GLN A 43 18.63 2.29 -2.17
N GLY A 44 19.65 1.83 -2.90
CA GLY A 44 20.80 1.12 -2.33
C GLY A 44 20.63 -0.40 -2.25
N LEU A 45 19.53 -0.96 -2.73
CA LEU A 45 19.16 -2.36 -2.67
C LEU A 45 19.27 -3.08 -4.03
N SER A 46 20.23 -2.73 -4.88
CA SER A 46 20.50 -3.37 -6.19
C SER A 46 19.47 -3.08 -7.30
N PHE A 47 18.72 -2.00 -7.19
CA PHE A 47 17.83 -1.51 -8.23
C PHE A 47 18.16 -0.08 -8.63
N GLU A 48 17.95 0.26 -9.90
CA GLU A 48 17.98 1.62 -10.36
C GLU A 48 16.76 2.40 -9.83
N ALA A 49 16.94 3.70 -9.60
CA ALA A 49 15.85 4.54 -9.06
C ALA A 49 14.59 4.49 -9.93
N GLU A 50 14.77 4.41 -11.24
CA GLU A 50 13.70 4.36 -12.23
C GLU A 50 12.87 3.08 -12.12
N ASP A 51 13.50 1.93 -11.88
CA ASP A 51 12.80 0.66 -11.68
C ASP A 51 11.91 0.71 -10.43
N LEU A 52 12.42 1.31 -9.35
CA LEU A 52 11.66 1.49 -8.11
C LEU A 52 10.48 2.43 -8.30
N VAL A 53 10.66 3.52 -9.06
CA VAL A 53 9.57 4.47 -9.40
C VAL A 53 8.51 3.78 -10.25
N GLN A 54 8.91 2.97 -11.23
CA GLN A 54 7.95 2.20 -12.05
C GLN A 54 7.13 1.23 -11.19
N GLU A 55 7.78 0.47 -10.31
CA GLU A 55 7.10 -0.49 -9.44
C GLU A 55 6.14 0.19 -8.45
N ALA A 56 6.56 1.32 -7.85
CA ALA A 56 5.68 2.13 -7.01
C ALA A 56 4.49 2.70 -7.79
N THR A 57 4.71 3.12 -9.04
CA THR A 57 3.65 3.58 -9.94
C THR A 57 2.64 2.46 -10.23
N ILE A 58 3.08 1.23 -10.44
CA ILE A 58 2.18 0.07 -10.57
C ILE A 58 1.36 -0.11 -9.29
N GLY A 59 1.98 0.07 -8.12
CA GLY A 59 1.28 0.08 -6.82
C GLY A 59 0.21 1.15 -6.71
N PHE A 60 0.48 2.36 -7.20
CA PHE A 60 -0.48 3.45 -7.30
C PHE A 60 -1.68 3.11 -8.20
N PHE A 61 -1.44 2.57 -9.40
CA PHE A 61 -2.53 2.11 -10.28
C PHE A 61 -3.35 0.99 -9.66
N THR A 62 -2.68 0.05 -8.96
CA THR A 62 -3.36 -1.02 -8.24
C THR A 62 -4.27 -0.45 -7.16
N ALA A 63 -3.81 0.59 -6.44
CA ALA A 63 -4.60 1.27 -5.43
C ALA A 63 -5.83 1.96 -6.04
N ILE A 64 -5.69 2.70 -7.15
CA ILE A 64 -6.83 3.29 -7.84
C ILE A 64 -7.90 2.23 -8.13
N ASN A 65 -7.52 1.10 -8.68
CA ASN A 65 -8.48 0.06 -9.09
C ASN A 65 -9.10 -0.71 -7.92
N ALA A 66 -8.38 -0.88 -6.81
CA ALA A 66 -8.81 -1.70 -5.68
C ALA A 66 -9.47 -0.93 -4.54
N TYR A 67 -9.32 0.39 -4.49
CA TYR A 67 -9.84 1.23 -3.41
C TYR A 67 -11.37 1.21 -3.37
N ASP A 68 -11.96 1.05 -2.19
CA ASP A 68 -13.41 1.04 -1.98
C ASP A 68 -13.92 2.08 -0.96
N GLY A 69 -13.00 2.80 -0.31
CA GLY A 69 -13.35 3.91 0.59
C GLY A 69 -13.83 3.51 1.98
N SER A 70 -13.94 2.21 2.29
CA SER A 70 -14.60 1.75 3.51
C SER A 70 -13.68 1.61 4.73
N VAL A 71 -12.37 1.52 4.50
CA VAL A 71 -11.39 1.13 5.54
C VAL A 71 -10.48 2.27 5.96
N ALA A 72 -10.04 3.06 4.99
CA ALA A 72 -9.05 4.13 5.18
C ALA A 72 -9.20 5.17 4.07
N SER A 73 -8.53 6.33 4.23
CA SER A 73 -8.37 7.30 3.14
C SER A 73 -7.64 6.68 1.95
N PHE A 74 -7.86 7.22 0.76
CA PHE A 74 -7.13 6.76 -0.43
C PHE A 74 -5.61 6.90 -0.25
N SER A 75 -5.16 7.95 0.40
CA SER A 75 -3.73 8.18 0.67
C SER A 75 -3.10 7.03 1.46
N THR A 76 -3.73 6.61 2.57
CA THR A 76 -3.25 5.49 3.39
C THR A 76 -3.27 4.17 2.63
N PHE A 77 -4.35 3.89 1.89
CA PHE A 77 -4.49 2.68 1.10
C PHE A 77 -3.46 2.60 -0.03
N CYS A 78 -3.28 3.70 -0.74
CA CYS A 78 -2.30 3.84 -1.83
C CYS A 78 -0.87 3.61 -1.34
N TYR A 79 -0.51 4.21 -0.21
CA TYR A 79 0.78 3.99 0.42
C TYR A 79 1.05 2.50 0.67
N LEU A 80 0.09 1.78 1.26
CA LEU A 80 0.24 0.35 1.53
C LEU A 80 0.41 -0.47 0.25
N CYS A 81 -0.31 -0.12 -0.81
CA CYS A 81 -0.19 -0.77 -2.11
C CYS A 81 1.20 -0.55 -2.74
N MET A 82 1.66 0.70 -2.79
CA MET A 82 2.98 1.03 -3.32
C MET A 82 4.10 0.34 -2.53
N ARG A 83 4.06 0.43 -1.20
CA ARG A 83 5.03 -0.21 -0.31
C ARG A 83 5.07 -1.73 -0.51
N ARG A 84 3.91 -2.38 -0.63
CA ARG A 84 3.82 -3.81 -0.89
C ARG A 84 4.49 -4.21 -2.20
N MET A 85 4.29 -3.43 -3.27
CA MET A 85 4.91 -3.69 -4.58
C MET A 85 6.43 -3.59 -4.49
N LEU A 86 6.97 -2.53 -3.88
CA LEU A 86 8.42 -2.36 -3.69
C LEU A 86 9.03 -3.50 -2.87
N ILE A 87 8.40 -3.89 -1.76
CA ILE A 87 8.87 -5.02 -0.94
C ILE A 87 8.82 -6.33 -1.71
N ALA A 88 7.78 -6.57 -2.52
CA ALA A 88 7.67 -7.77 -3.33
C ALA A 88 8.80 -7.84 -4.38
N LEU A 89 9.12 -6.70 -5.02
CA LEU A 89 10.25 -6.58 -5.95
C LEU A 89 11.58 -6.94 -5.26
N LEU A 90 11.86 -6.35 -4.08
CA LEU A 90 13.07 -6.63 -3.30
C LEU A 90 13.18 -8.11 -2.92
N LYS A 91 12.09 -8.71 -2.46
CA LYS A 91 12.07 -10.14 -2.11
C LYS A 91 12.28 -11.05 -3.33
N LYS A 92 11.77 -10.66 -4.49
CA LYS A 92 12.01 -11.37 -5.75
C LYS A 92 13.49 -11.34 -6.14
N ALA A 93 14.15 -10.20 -5.93
CA ALA A 93 15.57 -10.04 -6.22
C ALA A 93 16.47 -10.76 -5.20
N SER A 94 16.12 -10.69 -3.90
CA SER A 94 16.90 -11.36 -2.85
C SER A 94 16.90 -12.88 -3.02
N ARG A 95 15.81 -13.47 -3.49
CA ARG A 95 15.75 -14.90 -3.84
C ARG A 95 16.72 -15.29 -4.96
N LYS A 96 17.06 -14.35 -5.87
CA LYS A 96 17.99 -14.61 -6.98
C LYS A 96 19.45 -14.36 -6.63
N LYS A 97 19.75 -13.54 -5.61
CA LYS A 97 21.10 -13.02 -5.32
C LYS A 97 21.55 -13.15 -3.85
N GLU A 98 20.81 -13.89 -2.99
CA GLU A 98 21.09 -13.99 -1.54
C GLU A 98 21.32 -12.63 -0.85
N ILE A 99 20.57 -11.60 -1.21
CA ILE A 99 20.68 -10.27 -0.60
C ILE A 99 20.08 -10.33 0.82
N PRO A 100 20.81 -9.90 1.87
CA PRO A 100 20.31 -9.93 3.24
C PRO A 100 19.06 -9.05 3.41
N ASN A 101 17.99 -9.60 4.01
CA ASN A 101 16.73 -8.91 4.29
C ASN A 101 16.82 -7.79 5.36
N LYS A 102 18.03 -7.37 5.76
CA LYS A 102 18.25 -6.47 6.91
C LYS A 102 17.71 -5.05 6.76
N ASN A 103 17.34 -4.64 5.55
CA ASN A 103 16.96 -3.24 5.27
C ASN A 103 15.46 -3.05 5.00
N ILE A 104 14.62 -4.07 5.21
CA ILE A 104 13.17 -3.91 5.05
C ILE A 104 12.60 -3.47 6.40
N VAL A 105 12.18 -2.20 6.50
CA VAL A 105 11.53 -1.65 7.69
C VAL A 105 10.17 -2.35 7.90
N PRO A 106 9.91 -2.94 9.07
CA PRO A 106 8.60 -3.51 9.39
C PRO A 106 7.48 -2.48 9.29
N LEU A 107 6.27 -2.93 8.98
CA LEU A 107 5.08 -2.07 8.92
C LEU A 107 4.77 -1.42 10.29
N GLU A 108 5.26 -2.01 11.37
CA GLU A 108 5.08 -1.54 12.75
C GLU A 108 5.76 -0.20 13.01
N ASP A 109 6.85 0.11 12.28
CA ASP A 109 7.61 1.37 12.37
C ASP A 109 7.14 2.41 11.34
N PHE A 110 5.91 2.24 10.82
CA PHE A 110 5.35 3.16 9.83
C PHE A 110 5.20 4.56 10.39
N GLN A 111 5.80 5.53 9.71
CA GLN A 111 5.44 6.95 9.79
C GLN A 111 4.75 7.36 8.49
N PRO A 112 3.62 8.07 8.56
CA PRO A 112 2.95 8.57 7.36
C PRO A 112 3.94 9.41 6.53
N MET A 113 3.88 9.27 5.20
CA MET A 113 4.67 10.13 4.32
C MET A 113 4.25 11.57 4.55
N THR A 114 5.21 12.39 4.94
CA THR A 114 5.00 13.81 5.16
C THR A 114 4.81 14.52 3.81
N ASP A 115 3.62 15.05 3.56
CA ASP A 115 3.51 16.30 2.81
C ASP A 115 4.05 17.41 3.72
N ASP A 116 4.60 18.49 3.18
CA ASP A 116 5.06 19.65 3.97
C ASP A 116 3.92 20.40 4.69
N ASP A 117 2.70 19.86 4.64
CA ASP A 117 1.51 20.38 5.28
C ASP A 117 1.27 19.65 6.62
N PRO A 118 1.51 20.32 7.78
CA PRO A 118 1.34 19.71 9.11
C PRO A 118 -0.06 19.19 9.39
N GLU A 119 -1.09 19.80 8.81
CA GLU A 119 -2.49 19.40 8.99
C GLU A 119 -2.77 18.08 8.27
N ARG A 120 -2.25 17.91 7.06
CA ARG A 120 -2.35 16.64 6.31
C ARG A 120 -1.55 15.51 6.94
N ILE A 121 -0.41 15.81 7.55
CA ILE A 121 0.38 14.87 8.33
C ILE A 121 -0.43 14.36 9.52
N LEU A 122 -1.10 15.25 10.23
CA LEU A 122 -1.91 14.90 11.39
C LEU A 122 -3.09 14.01 10.98
N ILE A 123 -3.83 14.39 9.94
CA ILE A 123 -4.97 13.62 9.41
C ILE A 123 -4.49 12.22 8.96
N ALA A 124 -3.41 12.13 8.21
CA ALA A 124 -2.87 10.83 7.76
C ALA A 124 -2.42 9.95 8.94
N SER A 125 -1.89 10.53 10.01
CA SER A 125 -1.49 9.80 11.20
C SER A 125 -2.69 9.30 12.01
N GLU A 126 -3.76 10.09 12.09
CA GLU A 126 -5.01 9.70 12.77
C GLU A 126 -5.75 8.61 12.00
N ASP A 127 -5.84 8.72 10.67
CA ASP A 127 -6.40 7.69 9.79
C ASP A 127 -5.65 6.37 9.93
N PHE A 128 -4.32 6.43 9.99
CA PHE A 128 -3.51 5.22 10.17
C PHE A 128 -3.71 4.59 11.54
N LYS A 129 -3.80 5.40 12.61
CA LYS A 129 -4.13 4.92 13.97
C LYS A 129 -5.51 4.29 14.00
N ALA A 130 -6.51 4.92 13.38
CA ALA A 130 -7.86 4.40 13.29
C ALA A 130 -7.91 3.07 12.52
N LEU A 131 -7.19 2.97 11.40
CA LEU A 131 -7.05 1.73 10.63
C LEU A 131 -6.38 0.64 11.48
N LYS A 132 -5.29 0.98 12.20
CA LYS A 132 -4.59 0.05 13.08
C LYS A 132 -5.52 -0.47 14.17
N SER A 133 -6.30 0.40 14.83
CA SER A 133 -7.31 0.00 15.82
C SER A 133 -8.33 -0.95 15.21
N LYS A 134 -8.93 -0.61 14.08
CA LYS A 134 -9.88 -1.49 13.36
C LYS A 134 -9.29 -2.87 13.07
N ILE A 135 -8.02 -2.94 12.65
CA ILE A 135 -7.32 -4.21 12.39
C ILE A 135 -7.24 -5.04 13.68
N PHE A 136 -6.85 -4.42 14.80
CA PHE A 136 -6.70 -5.12 16.07
C PHE A 136 -8.03 -5.54 16.68
N ASP A 137 -9.08 -4.73 16.53
CA ASP A 137 -10.39 -4.97 17.13
C ASP A 137 -11.23 -5.98 16.34
N LYS A 138 -11.18 -5.92 15.00
CA LYS A 138 -12.05 -6.72 14.13
C LYS A 138 -11.42 -8.02 13.63
N LEU A 139 -10.10 -8.12 13.57
CA LEU A 139 -9.42 -9.28 13.02
C LEU A 139 -8.95 -10.24 14.11
N SER A 140 -9.11 -11.54 13.87
CA SER A 140 -8.48 -12.57 14.69
C SER A 140 -6.95 -12.53 14.54
N GLY A 141 -6.22 -13.13 15.51
CA GLY A 141 -4.75 -13.23 15.44
C GLY A 141 -4.27 -13.80 14.10
N PHE A 142 -4.87 -14.92 13.67
CA PHE A 142 -4.54 -15.53 12.37
C PHE A 142 -4.80 -14.60 11.17
N GLU A 143 -5.92 -13.89 11.15
CA GLU A 143 -6.24 -12.96 10.08
C GLU A 143 -5.26 -11.76 10.04
N ARG A 144 -4.81 -11.29 11.22
CA ARG A 144 -3.78 -10.25 11.34
C ARG A 144 -2.44 -10.74 10.80
N ASP A 145 -2.00 -11.91 11.21
CA ASP A 145 -0.74 -12.51 10.77
C ASP A 145 -0.71 -12.68 9.25
N VAL A 146 -1.80 -13.18 8.67
CA VAL A 146 -1.96 -13.30 7.22
C VAL A 146 -1.92 -11.92 6.55
N LEU A 147 -2.67 -10.94 7.07
CA LEU A 147 -2.71 -9.59 6.53
C LEU A 147 -1.33 -8.92 6.56
N PHE A 148 -0.65 -8.94 7.71
CA PHE A 148 0.67 -8.31 7.84
C PHE A 148 1.71 -8.98 6.95
N LYS A 149 1.73 -10.30 6.86
CA LYS A 149 2.62 -11.00 5.92
C LYS A 149 2.30 -10.63 4.46
N TYR A 150 1.03 -10.54 4.10
CA TYR A 150 0.62 -10.11 2.78
C TYR A 150 1.06 -8.67 2.47
N LEU A 151 0.84 -7.72 3.38
CA LEU A 151 1.29 -6.32 3.24
C LEU A 151 2.82 -6.19 3.21
N ASN A 152 3.53 -7.12 3.85
CA ASN A 152 4.99 -7.23 3.75
C ASN A 152 5.46 -7.98 2.49
N GLY A 153 4.61 -8.11 1.46
CA GLY A 153 4.98 -8.61 0.13
C GLY A 153 5.19 -10.12 0.02
N TYR A 154 4.81 -10.93 1.04
CA TYR A 154 4.85 -12.38 0.91
C TYR A 154 3.73 -12.87 -0.01
N ASP A 155 4.04 -13.87 -0.86
CA ASP A 155 3.04 -14.57 -1.65
C ASP A 155 2.26 -15.60 -0.80
N TYR A 156 1.12 -16.04 -1.29
CA TYR A 156 0.25 -16.97 -0.57
C TYR A 156 0.92 -18.30 -0.24
N ALA A 157 1.85 -18.77 -1.07
CA ALA A 157 2.58 -20.01 -0.82
C ALA A 157 3.54 -19.86 0.35
N THR A 158 4.28 -18.77 0.39
CA THR A 158 5.21 -18.46 1.48
C THR A 158 4.47 -18.21 2.79
N ILE A 159 3.34 -17.46 2.75
CA ILE A 159 2.50 -17.23 3.94
C ILE A 159 1.98 -18.58 4.47
N ALA A 160 1.47 -19.44 3.59
CA ALA A 160 0.96 -20.75 3.95
C ALA A 160 2.05 -21.61 4.62
N ALA A 161 3.25 -21.66 4.03
CA ALA A 161 4.39 -22.41 4.58
C ALA A 161 4.83 -21.88 5.95
N GLN A 162 4.91 -20.56 6.13
CA GLN A 162 5.33 -19.94 7.39
C GLN A 162 4.33 -20.11 8.53
N LEU A 163 3.03 -20.18 8.21
CA LEU A 163 1.95 -20.34 9.19
C LEU A 163 1.49 -21.79 9.36
N GLY A 164 2.09 -22.75 8.62
CA GLY A 164 1.72 -24.16 8.69
C GLY A 164 0.30 -24.45 8.18
N VAL A 165 -0.19 -23.69 7.20
CA VAL A 165 -1.55 -23.80 6.67
C VAL A 165 -1.56 -23.97 5.14
N THR A 166 -2.74 -24.22 4.56
CA THR A 166 -2.88 -24.32 3.11
C THR A 166 -3.00 -22.93 2.43
N LYS A 167 -2.63 -22.82 1.16
CA LYS A 167 -2.86 -21.61 0.37
C LYS A 167 -4.32 -21.17 0.37
N LYS A 168 -5.25 -22.12 0.34
CA LYS A 168 -6.69 -21.86 0.41
C LYS A 168 -7.09 -21.25 1.75
N SER A 169 -6.45 -21.65 2.84
CA SER A 169 -6.67 -21.04 4.17
C SER A 169 -6.21 -19.58 4.21
N VAL A 170 -5.08 -19.27 3.57
CA VAL A 170 -4.58 -17.88 3.41
C VAL A 170 -5.54 -17.03 2.60
N ASP A 171 -5.99 -17.53 1.44
CA ASP A 171 -6.96 -16.84 0.58
C ASP A 171 -8.27 -16.56 1.33
N ASN A 172 -8.83 -17.59 1.96
CA ASN A 172 -10.04 -17.44 2.78
C ASN A 172 -9.87 -16.44 3.92
N ALA A 173 -8.68 -16.38 4.54
CA ALA A 173 -8.39 -15.40 5.59
C ALA A 173 -8.39 -13.98 5.02
N LEU A 174 -7.73 -13.74 3.89
CA LEU A 174 -7.72 -12.42 3.23
C LEU A 174 -9.12 -12.00 2.76
N GLN A 175 -9.94 -12.93 2.28
CA GLN A 175 -11.34 -12.64 1.96
C GLN A 175 -12.15 -12.25 3.22
N ARG A 176 -11.96 -12.94 4.36
CA ARG A 176 -12.59 -12.54 5.63
C ARG A 176 -12.08 -11.20 6.13
N VAL A 177 -10.76 -10.94 6.02
CA VAL A 177 -10.16 -9.63 6.33
C VAL A 177 -10.85 -8.54 5.53
N LYS A 178 -10.95 -8.73 4.21
CA LYS A 178 -11.65 -7.79 3.34
C LYS A 178 -13.09 -7.55 3.83
N LYS A 179 -13.86 -8.61 4.09
CA LYS A 179 -15.25 -8.52 4.56
C LYS A 179 -15.42 -7.87 5.94
N LYS A 180 -14.45 -8.02 6.84
CA LYS A 180 -14.52 -7.46 8.21
C LYS A 180 -14.06 -6.00 8.29
N LEU A 181 -13.18 -5.61 7.39
CA LEU A 181 -12.67 -4.24 7.33
C LEU A 181 -13.52 -3.36 6.41
N LEU A 182 -14.24 -3.97 5.48
CA LEU A 182 -15.28 -3.35 4.65
C LEU A 182 -16.60 -3.23 5.43
#